data_7f3ad383d6bbe7f7c42779c3be5c1f48
#
_entry.id   7f3ad383d6bbe7f7c42779c3be5c1f48
#
_cell.length_a   1.000
_cell.length_b   1.000
_cell.length_c   1.000
_cell.angle_alpha   90.00
_cell.angle_beta   90.00
_cell.angle_gamma   90.00
#
_symmetry.space_group_name_H-M   'P 1'
#
loop_
_entity.id
_entity.type
_entity.pdbx_description
1 polymer ?
#
loop_
_entity_poly.entity_id
_entity_poly.type
_entity_poly.pdbx_seq_one_letter_code
_entity_poly.pdbx_strand_id
1 'polypeptide(L)'
;MGTKEKNKKGLSIAKVYLSKQILIILCIVAVVLVAWFGTRKVVSIDNKTTKLGFENIGELATQEAYCTEVNVTDESKQLFGIDIPFTQSKYIYSYDVNVKAGIDFDQIDWSVKDKTITVKVPKAKILSCELNKDSFKVYHEQESIFTKITLKDNNEAMSKLKENAKKDAESNGLLENAEKNAKTIIKGFIEKVYDSSEYEIKFEK
;
A
#
# COMPACT_ATOMS: atom_id res chain seq x y z
N MET A 1 -30.13 68.41 -47.32
CA MET A 1 -29.29 68.49 -46.13
C MET A 1 -29.70 67.41 -45.07
N GLY A 2 -30.08 66.18 -45.51
CA GLY A 2 -30.68 65.17 -44.62
C GLY A 2 -30.01 63.81 -44.60
N THR A 3 -28.97 63.54 -45.38
CA THR A 3 -28.37 62.20 -45.54
C THR A 3 -27.12 61.94 -44.69
N LYS A 4 -26.45 62.95 -44.13
CA LYS A 4 -25.24 62.78 -43.29
C LYS A 4 -25.56 62.49 -41.81
N GLU A 5 -26.73 62.85 -41.31
CA GLU A 5 -27.12 62.65 -39.91
C GLU A 5 -27.61 61.23 -39.58
N LYS A 6 -28.31 60.57 -40.55
CA LYS A 6 -28.76 59.19 -40.39
C LYS A 6 -27.60 58.17 -40.31
N ASN A 7 -26.50 58.43 -41.00
CA ASN A 7 -25.34 57.53 -41.04
C ASN A 7 -24.49 57.60 -39.75
N LYS A 8 -24.44 58.74 -39.04
CA LYS A 8 -23.75 58.87 -37.76
C LYS A 8 -24.50 58.17 -36.62
N LYS A 9 -25.84 58.14 -36.61
CA LYS A 9 -26.65 57.46 -35.61
C LYS A 9 -26.57 55.94 -35.77
N GLY A 10 -26.55 55.40 -37.00
CA GLY A 10 -26.36 53.97 -37.27
C GLY A 10 -24.99 53.42 -36.82
N LEU A 11 -23.93 54.20 -37.08
CA LEU A 11 -22.57 53.81 -36.62
C LEU A 11 -22.41 53.88 -35.10
N SER A 12 -23.09 54.76 -34.41
CA SER A 12 -23.09 54.86 -32.94
C SER A 12 -23.83 53.68 -32.31
N ILE A 13 -24.99 53.26 -32.85
CA ILE A 13 -25.74 52.12 -32.35
C ILE A 13 -25.01 50.82 -32.62
N ALA A 14 -24.37 50.62 -33.76
CA ALA A 14 -23.53 49.47 -34.07
C ALA A 14 -22.34 49.33 -33.13
N LYS A 15 -21.65 50.46 -32.80
CA LYS A 15 -20.56 50.45 -31.82
C LYS A 15 -21.02 50.07 -30.40
N VAL A 16 -22.20 50.52 -29.97
CA VAL A 16 -22.77 50.20 -28.68
C VAL A 16 -23.19 48.70 -28.61
N TYR A 17 -23.75 48.16 -29.70
CA TYR A 17 -24.07 46.75 -29.79
C TYR A 17 -22.81 45.88 -29.79
N LEU A 18 -21.77 46.24 -30.52
CA LEU A 18 -20.49 45.55 -30.58
C LEU A 18 -19.81 45.57 -29.23
N SER A 19 -19.82 46.69 -28.49
CA SER A 19 -19.26 46.79 -27.16
C SER A 19 -19.99 45.93 -26.13
N LYS A 20 -21.32 45.81 -26.21
CA LYS A 20 -22.11 44.89 -25.34
C LYS A 20 -21.81 43.45 -25.61
N GLN A 21 -21.69 43.03 -26.88
CA GLN A 21 -21.33 41.64 -27.22
C GLN A 21 -19.92 41.30 -26.76
N ILE A 22 -18.97 42.19 -26.91
CA ILE A 22 -17.62 41.99 -26.41
C ILE A 22 -17.62 41.85 -24.88
N LEU A 23 -18.40 42.66 -24.16
CA LEU A 23 -18.53 42.56 -22.70
C LEU A 23 -19.11 41.25 -22.26
N ILE A 24 -20.14 40.73 -22.95
CA ILE A 24 -20.74 39.42 -22.65
C ILE A 24 -19.73 38.29 -22.87
N ILE A 25 -18.98 38.31 -23.96
CA ILE A 25 -17.95 37.32 -24.25
C ILE A 25 -16.87 37.35 -23.18
N LEU A 26 -16.46 38.55 -22.75
CA LEU A 26 -15.44 38.71 -21.67
C LEU A 26 -15.93 38.18 -20.32
N CYS A 27 -17.22 38.38 -19.99
CA CYS A 27 -17.85 37.79 -18.81
C CYS A 27 -17.90 36.26 -18.88
N ILE A 28 -18.26 35.69 -20.05
CA ILE A 28 -18.29 34.24 -20.23
C ILE A 28 -16.87 33.63 -20.06
N VAL A 29 -15.87 34.27 -20.69
CA VAL A 29 -14.46 33.84 -20.53
C VAL A 29 -14.00 33.94 -19.08
N ALA A 30 -14.36 35.01 -18.38
CA ALA A 30 -14.05 35.15 -16.95
C ALA A 30 -14.68 34.05 -16.10
N VAL A 31 -15.96 33.71 -16.34
CA VAL A 31 -16.66 32.62 -15.63
C VAL A 31 -16.01 31.26 -15.91
N VAL A 32 -15.63 30.99 -17.18
CA VAL A 32 -14.92 29.77 -17.56
C VAL A 32 -13.55 29.70 -16.89
N LEU A 33 -12.82 30.80 -16.84
CA LEU A 33 -11.53 30.85 -16.14
C LEU A 33 -11.67 30.63 -14.63
N VAL A 34 -12.68 31.26 -14.00
CA VAL A 34 -12.96 31.03 -12.56
C VAL A 34 -13.36 29.58 -12.30
N ALA A 35 -14.18 28.96 -13.16
CA ALA A 35 -14.52 27.56 -13.06
C ALA A 35 -13.29 26.65 -13.25
N TRP A 36 -12.41 26.97 -14.19
CA TRP A 36 -11.18 26.23 -14.45
C TRP A 36 -10.15 26.34 -13.30
N PHE A 37 -9.92 27.55 -12.80
CA PHE A 37 -8.96 27.78 -11.71
C PHE A 37 -9.53 27.47 -10.31
N GLY A 38 -10.87 27.51 -10.14
CA GLY A 38 -11.55 27.30 -8.86
C GLY A 38 -11.70 25.86 -8.44
N THR A 39 -11.52 24.88 -9.35
CA THR A 39 -11.69 23.45 -9.06
C THR A 39 -10.40 22.75 -8.60
N ARG A 40 -9.61 23.39 -7.72
CA ARG A 40 -8.51 22.68 -7.08
C ARG A 40 -9.09 21.74 -6.01
N LYS A 41 -8.88 20.44 -6.17
CA LYS A 41 -9.19 19.45 -5.12
C LYS A 41 -8.26 19.74 -3.93
N VAL A 42 -8.81 20.28 -2.86
CA VAL A 42 -8.12 20.36 -1.57
C VAL A 42 -8.40 19.07 -0.84
N VAL A 43 -7.40 18.20 -0.74
CA VAL A 43 -7.46 17.01 0.11
C VAL A 43 -6.96 17.40 1.48
N SER A 44 -7.84 17.41 2.48
CA SER A 44 -7.47 17.56 3.88
C SER A 44 -7.35 16.18 4.50
N ILE A 45 -6.19 15.87 5.08
CA ILE A 45 -5.93 14.64 5.82
C ILE A 45 -5.82 15.01 7.29
N ASP A 46 -6.81 14.64 8.08
CA ASP A 46 -6.83 14.81 9.54
C ASP A 46 -6.74 13.43 10.21
N ASN A 47 -5.64 13.17 10.91
CA ASN A 47 -5.37 11.91 11.59
C ASN A 47 -5.48 12.10 13.10
N LYS A 48 -6.38 11.34 13.74
CA LYS A 48 -6.55 11.35 15.20
C LYS A 48 -6.27 9.99 15.80
N THR A 49 -5.42 9.96 16.82
CA THR A 49 -5.22 8.76 17.65
C THR A 49 -6.44 8.60 18.57
N THR A 50 -7.19 7.51 18.37
CA THR A 50 -8.41 7.21 19.15
C THR A 50 -8.17 6.23 20.29
N LYS A 51 -7.08 5.44 20.21
CA LYS A 51 -6.71 4.45 21.24
C LYS A 51 -5.20 4.29 21.29
N LEU A 52 -4.63 4.28 22.49
CA LEU A 52 -3.23 3.94 22.77
C LEU A 52 -3.22 2.82 23.81
N GLY A 53 -2.40 1.80 23.58
CA GLY A 53 -2.18 0.69 24.51
C GLY A 53 -0.75 0.18 24.40
N PHE A 54 -0.28 -0.51 25.43
CA PHE A 54 1.02 -1.16 25.48
C PHE A 54 0.84 -2.63 25.81
N GLU A 55 1.61 -3.51 25.16
CA GLU A 55 1.65 -4.94 25.39
C GLU A 55 3.10 -5.41 25.40
N ASN A 56 3.42 -6.36 26.29
CA ASN A 56 4.76 -6.98 26.31
C ASN A 56 4.84 -8.01 25.18
N ILE A 57 5.91 -7.97 24.41
CA ILE A 57 6.17 -8.87 23.29
C ILE A 57 7.46 -9.64 23.56
N GLY A 58 7.36 -10.99 23.70
CA GLY A 58 8.48 -11.91 23.85
C GLY A 58 8.91 -12.54 22.53
N GLU A 59 8.86 -11.83 21.40
CA GLU A 59 9.16 -12.36 20.07
C GLU A 59 10.61 -12.09 19.67
N LEU A 60 11.30 -13.12 19.14
CA LEU A 60 12.64 -13.03 18.57
C LEU A 60 12.56 -13.24 17.06
N ALA A 61 12.60 -12.14 16.30
CA ALA A 61 12.70 -12.19 14.84
C ALA A 61 14.09 -12.65 14.43
N THR A 62 14.18 -13.71 13.62
CA THR A 62 15.44 -14.32 13.24
C THR A 62 15.65 -14.43 11.73
N GLN A 63 14.61 -14.19 10.94
CA GLN A 63 14.65 -14.18 9.48
C GLN A 63 13.68 -13.17 8.92
N GLU A 64 14.03 -12.55 7.79
CA GLU A 64 13.16 -11.66 7.02
C GLU A 64 13.24 -12.03 5.55
N ALA A 65 12.08 -12.07 4.88
CA ALA A 65 11.95 -12.21 3.44
C ALA A 65 11.46 -10.91 2.83
N TYR A 66 11.96 -10.59 1.65
CA TYR A 66 11.56 -9.46 0.82
C TYR A 66 10.91 -9.98 -0.44
N CYS A 67 9.66 -9.61 -0.68
CA CYS A 67 8.90 -9.98 -1.86
C CYS A 67 8.43 -8.73 -2.58
N THR A 68 8.45 -8.71 -3.91
CA THR A 68 7.75 -7.69 -4.70
C THR A 68 6.47 -8.29 -5.24
N GLU A 69 5.35 -7.83 -4.74
CA GLU A 69 4.03 -8.31 -5.12
C GLU A 69 3.37 -7.38 -6.14
N VAL A 70 2.81 -7.96 -7.20
CA VAL A 70 2.10 -7.22 -8.24
C VAL A 70 0.60 -7.47 -8.12
N ASN A 71 -0.16 -6.40 -8.01
CA ASN A 71 -1.62 -6.45 -8.09
C ASN A 71 -2.10 -6.15 -9.50
N VAL A 72 -3.03 -6.94 -9.98
CA VAL A 72 -3.79 -6.67 -11.20
C VAL A 72 -5.26 -6.64 -10.82
N THR A 73 -5.85 -5.45 -10.87
CA THR A 73 -7.30 -5.27 -10.71
C THR A 73 -7.87 -4.92 -12.07
N ASP A 74 -8.81 -5.72 -12.54
CA ASP A 74 -9.53 -5.52 -13.80
C ASP A 74 -11.03 -5.65 -13.51
N GLU A 75 -11.77 -4.58 -13.73
CA GLU A 75 -13.21 -4.52 -13.48
C GLU A 75 -13.92 -4.01 -14.72
N SER A 76 -14.99 -4.72 -15.12
CA SER A 76 -15.86 -4.34 -16.22
C SER A 76 -17.32 -4.57 -15.85
N LYS A 77 -18.23 -3.87 -16.51
CA LYS A 77 -19.64 -4.22 -16.47
C LYS A 77 -19.94 -5.25 -17.54
N GLN A 78 -20.71 -6.26 -17.17
CA GLN A 78 -21.12 -7.33 -18.08
C GLN A 78 -22.63 -7.30 -18.29
N LEU A 79 -23.04 -7.55 -19.53
CA LEU A 79 -24.42 -7.79 -19.90
C LEU A 79 -24.52 -9.16 -20.59
N PHE A 80 -25.27 -10.08 -20.00
CA PHE A 80 -25.39 -11.48 -20.47
C PHE A 80 -24.02 -12.20 -20.64
N GLY A 81 -23.04 -11.88 -19.78
CA GLY A 81 -21.69 -12.48 -19.85
C GLY A 81 -20.75 -11.84 -20.89
N ILE A 82 -21.16 -10.76 -21.54
CA ILE A 82 -20.33 -10.00 -22.50
C ILE A 82 -19.92 -8.67 -21.85
N ASP A 83 -18.62 -8.37 -21.90
CA ASP A 83 -18.10 -7.09 -21.39
C ASP A 83 -18.66 -5.92 -22.20
N ILE A 84 -19.16 -4.91 -21.49
CA ILE A 84 -19.68 -3.69 -22.11
C ILE A 84 -18.48 -2.79 -22.47
N PRO A 85 -18.30 -2.39 -23.73
CA PRO A 85 -17.23 -1.48 -24.13
C PRO A 85 -17.22 -0.19 -23.30
N PHE A 86 -16.03 0.36 -23.06
CA PHE A 86 -15.80 1.62 -22.31
C PHE A 86 -16.16 1.57 -20.82
N THR A 87 -16.49 0.39 -20.26
CA THR A 87 -16.75 0.24 -18.82
C THR A 87 -15.58 -0.37 -18.05
N GLN A 88 -14.46 -0.66 -18.70
CA GLN A 88 -13.31 -1.33 -18.11
C GLN A 88 -12.47 -0.34 -17.31
N SER A 89 -12.16 -0.70 -16.06
CA SER A 89 -11.15 -0.08 -15.23
C SER A 89 -10.07 -1.10 -14.93
N LYS A 90 -8.81 -0.73 -15.18
CA LYS A 90 -7.66 -1.63 -14.98
C LYS A 90 -6.53 -0.90 -14.28
N TYR A 91 -6.05 -1.53 -13.19
CA TYR A 91 -4.90 -1.05 -12.43
C TYR A 91 -3.88 -2.17 -12.28
N ILE A 92 -2.64 -1.87 -12.62
CA ILE A 92 -1.51 -2.76 -12.39
C ILE A 92 -0.47 -1.99 -11.59
N TYR A 93 -0.21 -2.43 -10.38
CA TYR A 93 0.76 -1.80 -9.50
C TYR A 93 1.48 -2.84 -8.63
N SER A 94 2.61 -2.46 -8.06
CA SER A 94 3.34 -3.31 -7.13
C SER A 94 3.69 -2.60 -5.83
N TYR A 95 3.91 -3.43 -4.81
CA TYR A 95 4.54 -3.07 -3.55
C TYR A 95 5.61 -4.09 -3.19
N ASP A 96 6.67 -3.64 -2.53
CA ASP A 96 7.54 -4.54 -1.79
C ASP A 96 6.89 -4.88 -0.45
N VAL A 97 6.96 -6.15 -0.08
CA VAL A 97 6.39 -6.70 1.14
C VAL A 97 7.49 -7.35 1.96
N ASN A 98 7.59 -6.96 3.21
CA ASN A 98 8.53 -7.51 4.16
C ASN A 98 7.80 -8.52 5.06
N VAL A 99 8.28 -9.76 5.10
CA VAL A 99 7.73 -10.82 5.93
C VAL A 99 8.78 -11.26 6.94
N LYS A 100 8.56 -10.97 8.23
CA LYS A 100 9.44 -11.36 9.32
C LYS A 100 8.95 -12.64 9.97
N ALA A 101 9.87 -13.55 10.23
CA ALA A 101 9.63 -14.79 10.96
C ALA A 101 10.61 -14.94 12.12
N GLY A 102 10.18 -15.67 13.11
CA GLY A 102 10.95 -15.93 14.31
C GLY A 102 10.23 -16.86 15.27
N ILE A 103 10.70 -16.88 16.50
CA ILE A 103 10.17 -17.72 17.57
C ILE A 103 9.63 -16.86 18.71
N ASP A 104 8.78 -17.46 19.52
CA ASP A 104 8.38 -16.91 20.80
C ASP A 104 9.46 -17.26 21.84
N PHE A 105 10.22 -16.24 22.26
CA PHE A 105 11.35 -16.42 23.15
C PHE A 105 10.92 -16.92 24.53
N ASP A 106 9.75 -16.54 24.99
CA ASP A 106 9.20 -16.93 26.30
C ASP A 106 8.83 -18.42 26.35
N GLN A 107 8.71 -19.07 25.19
CA GLN A 107 8.42 -20.50 25.07
C GLN A 107 9.68 -21.38 24.96
N ILE A 108 10.86 -20.82 25.06
CA ILE A 108 12.10 -21.58 25.09
C ILE A 108 12.21 -22.28 26.45
N ASP A 109 12.34 -23.60 26.44
CA ASP A 109 12.63 -24.39 27.63
C ASP A 109 14.05 -24.96 27.55
N TRP A 110 14.76 -25.01 28.69
CA TRP A 110 16.09 -25.56 28.73
C TRP A 110 16.42 -26.21 30.07
N SER A 111 17.27 -27.20 30.04
CA SER A 111 17.77 -27.88 31.24
C SER A 111 19.23 -28.28 31.10
N VAL A 112 19.90 -28.43 32.24
CA VAL A 112 21.28 -28.89 32.29
C VAL A 112 21.35 -30.16 33.12
N LYS A 113 21.89 -31.25 32.53
CA LYS A 113 22.10 -32.53 33.21
C LYS A 113 23.40 -33.16 32.69
N ASP A 114 24.26 -33.65 33.61
CA ASP A 114 25.46 -34.40 33.29
C ASP A 114 26.33 -33.75 32.18
N LYS A 115 26.56 -32.44 32.25
CA LYS A 115 27.26 -31.62 31.23
C LYS A 115 26.57 -31.56 29.86
N THR A 116 25.31 -31.96 29.77
CA THR A 116 24.50 -31.78 28.58
C THR A 116 23.48 -30.69 28.84
N ILE A 117 23.45 -29.68 27.96
CA ILE A 117 22.45 -28.61 27.95
C ILE A 117 21.44 -28.95 26.87
N THR A 118 20.24 -29.28 27.30
CA THR A 118 19.13 -29.59 26.40
C THR A 118 18.24 -28.35 26.23
N VAL A 119 18.01 -27.93 24.98
CA VAL A 119 17.22 -26.74 24.66
C VAL A 119 16.06 -27.15 23.76
N LYS A 120 14.85 -26.81 24.17
CA LYS A 120 13.65 -26.97 23.35
C LYS A 120 13.27 -25.62 22.78
N VAL A 121 13.33 -25.51 21.45
CA VAL A 121 13.01 -24.30 20.73
C VAL A 121 11.61 -24.44 20.13
N PRO A 122 10.69 -23.48 20.34
CA PRO A 122 9.36 -23.53 19.73
C PRO A 122 9.48 -23.39 18.20
N LYS A 123 8.43 -23.84 17.48
CA LYS A 123 8.38 -23.67 16.03
C LYS A 123 8.36 -22.20 15.65
N ALA A 124 9.07 -21.85 14.58
CA ALA A 124 9.01 -20.52 14.03
C ALA A 124 7.63 -20.20 13.45
N LYS A 125 7.22 -18.97 13.57
CA LYS A 125 5.96 -18.41 13.04
C LYS A 125 6.24 -17.08 12.31
N ILE A 126 5.30 -16.66 11.47
CA ILE A 126 5.34 -15.30 10.93
C ILE A 126 5.00 -14.33 12.06
N LEU A 127 5.86 -13.36 12.30
CA LEU A 127 5.71 -12.32 13.32
C LEU A 127 5.08 -11.06 12.74
N SER A 128 5.51 -10.63 11.54
CA SER A 128 4.91 -9.50 10.85
C SER A 128 4.91 -9.66 9.33
N CYS A 129 4.01 -8.94 8.66
CA CYS A 129 3.95 -8.83 7.22
C CYS A 129 3.53 -7.42 6.85
N GLU A 130 4.44 -6.65 6.31
CA GLU A 130 4.27 -5.22 6.09
C GLU A 130 4.50 -4.84 4.63
N LEU A 131 3.59 -4.01 4.09
CA LEU A 131 3.75 -3.37 2.80
C LEU A 131 4.65 -2.14 2.96
N ASN A 132 5.71 -2.07 2.17
CA ASN A 132 6.51 -0.85 2.06
C ASN A 132 5.78 0.14 1.15
N LYS A 133 5.21 1.18 1.73
CA LYS A 133 4.43 2.19 0.99
C LYS A 133 5.29 3.01 0.05
N ASP A 134 6.58 3.17 0.35
CA ASP A 134 7.52 3.96 -0.45
C ASP A 134 7.97 3.22 -1.71
N SER A 135 7.74 1.91 -1.79
CA SER A 135 8.03 1.08 -2.95
C SER A 135 6.92 1.05 -4.01
N PHE A 136 5.83 1.77 -3.79
CA PHE A 136 4.69 1.79 -4.70
C PHE A 136 5.08 2.17 -6.13
N LYS A 137 4.74 1.29 -7.08
CA LYS A 137 4.96 1.52 -8.51
C LYS A 137 3.68 1.22 -9.29
N VAL A 138 3.29 2.15 -10.15
CA VAL A 138 2.17 1.97 -11.08
C VAL A 138 2.73 1.58 -12.44
N TYR A 139 2.23 0.50 -13.01
CA TYR A 139 2.58 0.04 -14.36
C TYR A 139 1.48 0.37 -15.37
N HIS A 140 0.22 0.33 -14.93
CA HIS A 140 -0.92 0.67 -15.75
C HIS A 140 -2.04 1.23 -14.90
N GLU A 141 -2.67 2.30 -15.38
CA GLU A 141 -3.83 2.93 -14.75
C GLU A 141 -4.82 3.35 -15.83
N GLN A 142 -6.00 2.76 -15.80
CA GLN A 142 -7.13 3.11 -16.65
C GLN A 142 -8.40 3.09 -15.81
N GLU A 143 -9.05 4.24 -15.66
CA GLU A 143 -10.30 4.35 -14.91
C GLU A 143 -11.46 4.64 -15.86
N SER A 144 -12.55 3.89 -15.71
CA SER A 144 -13.82 4.14 -16.38
C SER A 144 -14.74 5.01 -15.51
N ILE A 145 -15.51 5.89 -16.17
CA ILE A 145 -16.55 6.66 -15.47
C ILE A 145 -17.70 5.77 -14.96
N PHE A 146 -17.83 4.55 -15.49
CA PHE A 146 -18.92 3.62 -15.17
C PHE A 146 -18.55 2.59 -14.11
N THR A 147 -17.25 2.32 -13.91
CA THR A 147 -16.74 1.31 -12.97
C THR A 147 -15.60 1.94 -12.19
N LYS A 148 -15.86 2.29 -10.94
CA LYS A 148 -14.86 2.93 -10.06
C LYS A 148 -14.35 1.92 -9.05
N ILE A 149 -13.03 1.81 -8.95
CA ILE A 149 -12.41 1.05 -7.87
C ILE A 149 -12.58 1.81 -6.56
N THR A 150 -13.16 1.14 -5.57
CA THR A 150 -13.45 1.73 -4.28
C THR A 150 -12.28 1.57 -3.31
N LEU A 151 -12.28 2.32 -2.20
CA LEU A 151 -11.32 2.12 -1.12
C LEU A 151 -11.39 0.71 -0.53
N LYS A 152 -12.57 0.07 -0.56
CA LYS A 152 -12.75 -1.31 -0.11
C LYS A 152 -12.00 -2.28 -1.02
N ASP A 153 -12.15 -2.13 -2.34
CA ASP A 153 -11.49 -2.99 -3.34
C ASP A 153 -9.96 -2.86 -3.24
N ASN A 154 -9.48 -1.62 -3.06
CA ASN A 154 -8.05 -1.38 -2.85
C ASN A 154 -7.53 -2.01 -1.55
N ASN A 155 -8.28 -1.93 -0.45
CA ASN A 155 -7.91 -2.54 0.81
C ASN A 155 -7.92 -4.08 0.73
N GLU A 156 -8.86 -4.65 -0.02
CA GLU A 156 -8.91 -6.09 -0.29
C GLU A 156 -7.71 -6.55 -1.13
N ALA A 157 -7.36 -5.79 -2.16
CA ALA A 157 -6.16 -6.03 -2.97
C ALA A 157 -4.89 -6.00 -2.13
N MET A 158 -4.71 -5.00 -1.26
CA MET A 158 -3.57 -4.93 -0.34
C MET A 158 -3.52 -6.13 0.62
N SER A 159 -4.67 -6.62 1.08
CA SER A 159 -4.74 -7.80 1.94
C SER A 159 -4.31 -9.07 1.19
N LYS A 160 -4.72 -9.21 -0.07
CA LYS A 160 -4.29 -10.32 -0.95
C LYS A 160 -2.80 -10.28 -1.23
N LEU A 161 -2.21 -9.10 -1.49
CA LEU A 161 -0.76 -8.97 -1.66
C LEU A 161 0.00 -9.49 -0.44
N LYS A 162 -0.42 -9.11 0.77
CA LYS A 162 0.19 -9.62 2.01
C LYS A 162 0.02 -11.13 2.18
N GLU A 163 -1.14 -11.67 1.84
CA GLU A 163 -1.40 -13.11 1.92
C GLU A 163 -0.51 -13.89 0.96
N ASN A 164 -0.38 -13.42 -0.28
CA ASN A 164 0.51 -14.03 -1.26
C ASN A 164 1.96 -13.99 -0.79
N ALA A 165 2.46 -12.81 -0.37
CA ALA A 165 3.82 -12.67 0.14
C ALA A 165 4.12 -13.63 1.32
N LYS A 166 3.16 -13.84 2.24
CA LYS A 166 3.31 -14.83 3.32
C LYS A 166 3.46 -16.24 2.77
N LYS A 167 2.56 -16.65 1.87
CA LYS A 167 2.58 -17.99 1.26
C LYS A 167 3.88 -18.23 0.49
N ASP A 168 4.31 -17.25 -0.27
CA ASP A 168 5.54 -17.34 -1.05
C ASP A 168 6.78 -17.41 -0.14
N ALA A 169 6.83 -16.60 0.91
CA ALA A 169 7.91 -16.64 1.88
C ALA A 169 7.98 -17.99 2.62
N GLU A 170 6.83 -18.52 3.07
CA GLU A 170 6.74 -19.85 3.70
C GLU A 170 7.17 -20.96 2.74
N SER A 171 6.68 -20.95 1.49
CA SER A 171 7.03 -21.94 0.47
C SER A 171 8.52 -21.93 0.11
N ASN A 172 9.17 -20.77 0.26
CA ASN A 172 10.60 -20.61 0.04
C ASN A 172 11.45 -20.82 1.32
N GLY A 173 10.87 -21.42 2.36
CA GLY A 173 11.59 -21.89 3.53
C GLY A 173 11.86 -20.81 4.59
N LEU A 174 11.10 -19.72 4.62
CA LEU A 174 11.27 -18.65 5.62
C LEU A 174 11.24 -19.20 7.06
N LEU A 175 10.25 -20.06 7.38
CA LEU A 175 10.09 -20.57 8.73
C LEU A 175 11.19 -21.54 9.11
N GLU A 176 11.63 -22.41 8.19
CA GLU A 176 12.74 -23.34 8.44
C GLU A 176 14.05 -22.57 8.70
N ASN A 177 14.34 -21.56 7.89
CA ASN A 177 15.51 -20.72 8.07
C ASN A 177 15.45 -19.92 9.38
N ALA A 178 14.27 -19.41 9.74
CA ALA A 178 14.05 -18.70 10.99
C ALA A 178 14.34 -19.61 12.20
N GLU A 179 13.86 -20.86 12.19
CA GLU A 179 14.13 -21.81 13.26
C GLU A 179 15.62 -22.16 13.37
N LYS A 180 16.29 -22.37 12.23
CA LYS A 180 17.73 -22.64 12.19
C LYS A 180 18.55 -21.46 12.73
N ASN A 181 18.19 -20.24 12.36
CA ASN A 181 18.86 -19.04 12.85
C ASN A 181 18.60 -18.84 14.35
N ALA A 182 17.39 -19.09 14.84
CA ALA A 182 17.07 -19.05 16.25
C ALA A 182 17.98 -19.99 17.06
N LYS A 183 18.13 -21.25 16.63
CA LYS A 183 19.02 -22.22 17.25
C LYS A 183 20.48 -21.74 17.27
N THR A 184 20.93 -21.13 16.18
CA THR A 184 22.28 -20.57 16.07
C THR A 184 22.52 -19.43 17.08
N ILE A 185 21.55 -18.53 17.21
CA ILE A 185 21.60 -17.39 18.14
C ILE A 185 21.59 -17.91 19.58
N ILE A 186 20.67 -18.82 19.91
CA ILE A 186 20.58 -19.42 21.27
C ILE A 186 21.84 -20.16 21.61
N LYS A 187 22.39 -20.95 20.69
CA LYS A 187 23.67 -21.62 20.87
C LYS A 187 24.78 -20.63 21.21
N GLY A 188 24.88 -19.53 20.44
CA GLY A 188 25.90 -18.50 20.72
C GLY A 188 25.74 -17.80 22.07
N PHE A 189 24.54 -17.69 22.62
CA PHE A 189 24.31 -17.19 23.97
C PHE A 189 24.77 -18.20 25.03
N ILE A 190 24.43 -19.48 24.86
CA ILE A 190 24.83 -20.53 25.81
C ILE A 190 26.34 -20.68 25.86
N GLU A 191 27.04 -20.68 24.74
CA GLU A 191 28.47 -20.78 24.63
C GLU A 191 29.26 -19.63 25.30
N LYS A 192 28.60 -18.50 25.57
CA LYS A 192 29.20 -17.40 26.35
C LYS A 192 29.13 -17.62 27.85
N VAL A 193 28.25 -18.50 28.31
CA VAL A 193 28.01 -18.79 29.73
C VAL A 193 28.62 -20.12 30.13
N TYR A 194 28.59 -21.10 29.24
CA TYR A 194 29.08 -22.46 29.46
C TYR A 194 30.25 -22.75 28.53
N ASP A 195 31.35 -23.33 29.09
CA ASP A 195 32.48 -23.70 28.28
C ASP A 195 32.12 -24.86 27.33
N SER A 196 32.22 -24.62 26.04
CA SER A 196 31.90 -25.60 24.99
C SER A 196 32.85 -26.80 24.97
N SER A 197 33.98 -26.75 25.66
CA SER A 197 34.86 -27.90 25.86
C SER A 197 34.35 -28.86 26.95
N GLU A 198 33.52 -28.37 27.87
CA GLU A 198 32.96 -29.15 28.97
C GLU A 198 31.49 -29.52 28.81
N TYR A 199 30.71 -28.71 28.07
CA TYR A 199 29.29 -28.86 27.92
C TYR A 199 28.88 -29.13 26.46
N GLU A 200 28.05 -30.14 26.28
CA GLU A 200 27.40 -30.45 24.97
C GLU A 200 26.02 -29.79 24.89
N ILE A 201 25.73 -29.06 23.80
CA ILE A 201 24.42 -28.43 23.58
C ILE A 201 23.61 -29.29 22.62
N LYS A 202 22.41 -29.73 23.06
CA LYS A 202 21.45 -30.48 22.26
C LYS A 202 20.16 -29.72 22.09
N PHE A 203 19.66 -29.66 20.83
CA PHE A 203 18.36 -29.10 20.53
C PHE A 203 17.35 -30.23 20.35
N GLU A 204 16.28 -30.18 21.14
CA GLU A 204 15.13 -31.07 20.99
C GLU A 204 14.12 -30.47 19.99
N LYS A 205 13.30 -31.37 19.36
CA LYS A 205 12.23 -30.97 18.46
C LYS A 205 10.97 -30.66 19.22
#